data_0c558ddb4b229803c897be49c3cb3442
#
_entry.id   0c558ddb4b229803c897be49c3cb3442
#
_cell.length_a   1.000
_cell.length_b   1.000
_cell.length_c   1.000
_cell.angle_alpha   90.00
_cell.angle_beta   90.00
_cell.angle_gamma   90.00
#
_symmetry.space_group_name_H-M   'P 1'
#
loop_
_entity.id
_entity.type
_entity.pdbx_description
1 polymer ?
#
loop_
_entity_poly.entity_id
_entity_poly.type
_entity_poly.pdbx_seq_one_letter_code
_entity_poly.pdbx_strand_id
1 'polypeptide(L)'
;MKDKKQLPLEQKEKAVHGERIFPLKKYLTTLQERYPIVTPHWHEEAEFTLITSGVCTYQVDLESFQAMPGDFVFIPPLALHSIAILPAGHMHSETYVFHLDFLGASSADICAMRYLMPLAKQQLIPPFHIVKEHPVYPDALALFLSLIHISEPTRRS
;
A
#
# COMPACT_ATOMS: atom_id res chain seq x y z
N MET A 1 0.00 18.78 -19.79
CA MET A 1 -0.49 17.42 -20.12
C MET A 1 0.58 16.43 -19.68
N LYS A 2 0.33 15.71 -18.59
CA LYS A 2 1.28 14.66 -18.20
C LYS A 2 1.07 13.51 -19.18
N ASP A 3 2.12 13.11 -19.87
CA ASP A 3 2.08 11.93 -20.71
C ASP A 3 1.58 10.74 -19.88
N LYS A 4 0.51 10.12 -20.36
CA LYS A 4 0.05 8.87 -19.76
C LYS A 4 1.17 7.86 -19.98
N LYS A 5 1.91 7.58 -18.89
CA LYS A 5 2.92 6.53 -18.90
C LYS A 5 2.27 5.25 -19.40
N GLN A 6 2.71 4.76 -20.55
CA GLN A 6 2.25 3.46 -21.04
C GLN A 6 2.80 2.37 -20.13
N LEU A 7 1.92 1.79 -19.30
CA LEU A 7 2.27 0.69 -18.42
C LEU A 7 2.16 -0.63 -19.17
N PRO A 8 3.12 -1.56 -18.99
CA PRO A 8 3.05 -2.86 -19.65
C PRO A 8 1.83 -3.65 -19.15
N LEU A 9 0.95 -4.05 -20.06
CA LEU A 9 -0.25 -4.84 -19.73
C LEU A 9 0.08 -6.21 -19.16
N GLU A 10 1.19 -6.80 -19.57
CA GLU A 10 1.63 -8.11 -19.06
C GLU A 10 1.95 -8.08 -17.56
N GLN A 11 2.29 -6.91 -17.03
CA GLN A 11 2.61 -6.72 -15.61
C GLN A 11 1.40 -6.28 -14.79
N LYS A 12 0.24 -6.12 -15.42
CA LYS A 12 -0.99 -5.82 -14.69
C LYS A 12 -1.42 -7.05 -13.89
N GLU A 13 -1.67 -6.85 -12.60
CA GLU A 13 -2.24 -7.89 -11.78
C GLU A 13 -3.67 -8.20 -12.24
N LYS A 14 -3.97 -9.50 -12.43
CA LYS A 14 -5.29 -9.94 -12.88
C LYS A 14 -6.28 -10.13 -11.73
N ALA A 15 -5.80 -10.15 -10.49
CA ALA A 15 -6.65 -10.33 -9.33
C ALA A 15 -7.52 -9.11 -9.08
N VAL A 16 -8.79 -9.34 -8.75
CA VAL A 16 -9.70 -8.31 -8.27
C VAL A 16 -9.66 -8.31 -6.74
N HIS A 17 -9.26 -7.19 -6.15
CA HIS A 17 -9.11 -7.06 -4.71
C HIS A 17 -10.38 -6.49 -4.10
N GLY A 18 -10.99 -7.26 -3.18
CA GLY A 18 -12.22 -6.88 -2.50
C GLY A 18 -13.47 -7.14 -3.34
N GLU A 19 -14.61 -7.05 -2.70
CA GLU A 19 -15.92 -7.19 -3.33
C GLU A 19 -16.46 -5.83 -3.78
N ARG A 20 -17.42 -5.82 -4.73
CA ARG A 20 -18.08 -4.58 -5.19
C ARG A 20 -18.68 -3.76 -4.05
N ILE A 21 -19.16 -4.43 -2.99
CA ILE A 21 -19.81 -3.80 -1.83
C ILE A 21 -18.77 -3.31 -0.82
N PHE A 22 -17.57 -3.91 -0.81
CA PHE A 22 -16.51 -3.59 0.12
C PHE A 22 -15.15 -3.63 -0.57
N PRO A 23 -14.79 -2.57 -1.30
CA PRO A 23 -13.57 -2.51 -2.12
C PRO A 23 -12.29 -2.27 -1.32
N LEU A 24 -12.19 -2.87 -0.15
CA LEU A 24 -11.00 -2.86 0.71
C LEU A 24 -10.64 -4.29 1.04
N LYS A 25 -9.38 -4.66 0.79
CA LYS A 25 -8.87 -5.99 1.08
C LYS A 25 -7.59 -5.90 1.90
N LYS A 26 -7.51 -6.69 2.96
CA LYS A 26 -6.31 -6.84 3.78
C LYS A 26 -5.53 -8.08 3.34
N TYR A 27 -4.23 -7.94 3.17
CA TYR A 27 -3.30 -9.03 2.88
C TYR A 27 -2.22 -9.10 3.95
N LEU A 28 -1.94 -10.32 4.39
CA LEU A 28 -0.76 -10.63 5.19
C LEU A 28 0.27 -11.24 4.26
N THR A 29 1.39 -10.58 4.09
CA THR A 29 2.45 -11.03 3.19
C THR A 29 3.63 -11.57 3.98
N THR A 30 4.12 -12.73 3.57
CA THR A 30 5.34 -13.32 4.11
C THR A 30 6.29 -13.60 2.96
N LEU A 31 7.49 -13.02 3.03
CA LEU A 31 8.60 -13.37 2.15
C LEU A 31 9.65 -14.14 2.95
N GLN A 32 10.19 -15.18 2.37
CA GLN A 32 11.20 -16.03 2.98
C GLN A 32 12.03 -16.69 1.88
N GLU A 33 13.08 -17.43 2.25
CA GLU A 33 14.00 -18.02 1.30
C GLU A 33 13.35 -18.79 0.16
N ARG A 34 12.24 -19.48 0.44
CA ARG A 34 11.50 -20.25 -0.58
C ARG A 34 10.70 -19.36 -1.54
N TYR A 35 10.24 -18.19 -1.07
CA TYR A 35 9.47 -17.22 -1.85
C TYR A 35 10.02 -15.81 -1.57
N PRO A 36 11.21 -15.49 -2.13
CA PRO A 36 11.93 -14.29 -1.73
C PRO A 36 11.49 -13.00 -2.43
N ILE A 37 10.63 -13.11 -3.44
CA ILE A 37 10.33 -11.99 -4.33
C ILE A 37 8.84 -11.90 -4.63
N VAL A 38 8.31 -10.67 -4.60
CA VAL A 38 7.10 -10.28 -5.31
C VAL A 38 7.57 -9.63 -6.62
N THR A 39 7.26 -10.25 -7.75
CA THR A 39 7.72 -9.79 -9.06
C THR A 39 7.10 -8.45 -9.46
N PRO A 40 7.75 -7.65 -10.32
CA PRO A 40 7.21 -6.37 -10.75
C PRO A 40 5.81 -6.50 -11.34
N HIS A 41 4.87 -5.71 -10.80
CA HIS A 41 3.48 -5.67 -11.25
C HIS A 41 2.88 -4.30 -10.96
N TRP A 42 1.71 -4.05 -11.53
CA TRP A 42 0.93 -2.86 -11.26
C TRP A 42 -0.58 -3.18 -11.28
N HIS A 43 -1.35 -2.34 -10.63
CA HIS A 43 -2.82 -2.44 -10.59
C HIS A 43 -3.45 -1.07 -10.35
N GLU A 44 -4.76 -1.00 -10.50
CA GLU A 44 -5.52 0.25 -10.39
C GLU A 44 -5.76 0.67 -8.94
N GLU A 45 -5.59 -0.25 -7.99
CA GLU A 45 -5.74 -0.01 -6.56
C GLU A 45 -4.48 0.62 -5.98
N ALA A 46 -4.67 1.39 -4.90
CA ALA A 46 -3.58 1.82 -4.03
C ALA A 46 -3.26 0.73 -3.00
N GLU A 47 -2.03 0.71 -2.52
CA GLU A 47 -1.61 -0.14 -1.40
C GLU A 47 -1.06 0.70 -0.26
N PHE A 48 -1.39 0.31 0.96
CA PHE A 48 -0.85 0.91 2.16
C PHE A 48 -0.39 -0.20 3.10
N THR A 49 0.91 -0.26 3.35
CA THR A 49 1.57 -1.39 4.00
C THR A 49 2.29 -0.96 5.27
N LEU A 50 2.17 -1.76 6.32
CA LEU A 50 3.01 -1.70 7.51
C LEU A 50 3.95 -2.92 7.50
N ILE A 51 5.25 -2.68 7.60
CA ILE A 51 6.24 -3.74 7.80
C ILE A 51 6.21 -4.12 9.28
N THR A 52 5.94 -5.38 9.58
CA THR A 52 5.81 -5.86 10.96
C THR A 52 7.05 -6.60 11.44
N SER A 53 7.76 -7.29 10.56
CA SER A 53 9.04 -7.92 10.92
C SER A 53 9.92 -8.11 9.68
N GLY A 54 11.22 -8.26 9.92
CA GLY A 54 12.21 -8.47 8.86
C GLY A 54 12.51 -7.22 8.05
N VAL A 55 13.29 -7.38 7.01
CA VAL A 55 13.76 -6.29 6.14
C VAL A 55 13.55 -6.69 4.69
N CYS A 56 13.10 -5.74 3.88
CA CYS A 56 12.91 -5.96 2.45
C CYS A 56 13.33 -4.75 1.64
N THR A 57 13.54 -4.96 0.36
CA THR A 57 13.80 -3.89 -0.60
C THR A 57 12.58 -3.73 -1.50
N TYR A 58 12.03 -2.54 -1.53
CA TYR A 58 10.99 -2.13 -2.46
C TYR A 58 11.61 -1.44 -3.65
N GLN A 59 11.04 -1.69 -4.81
CA GLN A 59 11.22 -0.84 -5.97
C GLN A 59 9.85 -0.35 -6.40
N VAL A 60 9.68 0.97 -6.41
CA VAL A 60 8.42 1.62 -6.81
C VAL A 60 8.76 2.62 -7.90
N ASP A 61 8.29 2.35 -9.12
CA ASP A 61 8.70 3.06 -10.33
C ASP A 61 10.23 3.13 -10.45
N LEU A 62 10.83 4.31 -10.33
CA LEU A 62 12.28 4.51 -10.42
C LEU A 62 12.96 4.61 -9.04
N GLU A 63 12.20 4.54 -7.96
CA GLU A 63 12.74 4.63 -6.60
C GLU A 63 12.96 3.24 -6.02
N SER A 64 14.09 3.08 -5.32
CA SER A 64 14.42 1.87 -4.57
C SER A 64 14.77 2.25 -3.14
N PHE A 65 14.21 1.51 -2.18
CA PHE A 65 14.49 1.75 -0.76
C PHE A 65 14.36 0.46 0.05
N GLN A 66 15.03 0.45 1.19
CA GLN A 66 14.96 -0.64 2.14
C GLN A 66 13.93 -0.31 3.23
N ALA A 67 12.95 -1.18 3.43
CA ALA A 67 11.91 -1.02 4.43
C ALA A 67 12.18 -1.93 5.63
N MET A 68 11.94 -1.41 6.83
CA MET A 68 12.23 -2.03 8.12
C MET A 68 10.97 -2.09 8.99
N PRO A 69 10.96 -2.91 10.06
CA PRO A 69 9.80 -2.98 10.95
C PRO A 69 9.38 -1.61 11.48
N GLY A 70 8.08 -1.34 11.43
CA GLY A 70 7.50 -0.06 11.81
C GLY A 70 7.38 0.95 10.66
N ASP A 71 8.03 0.72 9.53
CA ASP A 71 7.92 1.58 8.36
C ASP A 71 6.58 1.37 7.66
N PHE A 72 6.04 2.46 7.11
CA PHE A 72 4.91 2.39 6.18
C PHE A 72 5.42 2.53 4.74
N VAL A 73 4.74 1.85 3.84
CA VAL A 73 4.97 1.96 2.39
C VAL A 73 3.64 2.27 1.73
N PHE A 74 3.59 3.37 0.98
CA PHE A 74 2.40 3.73 0.19
C PHE A 74 2.71 3.59 -1.28
N ILE A 75 1.92 2.78 -1.97
CA ILE A 75 2.03 2.56 -3.41
C ILE A 75 0.78 3.13 -4.07
N PRO A 76 0.92 4.23 -4.84
CA PRO A 76 -0.22 4.82 -5.52
C PRO A 76 -0.72 3.94 -6.66
N PRO A 77 -1.95 4.17 -7.13
CA PRO A 77 -2.46 3.47 -8.30
C PRO A 77 -1.51 3.58 -9.48
N LEU A 78 -1.41 2.50 -10.26
CA LEU A 78 -0.65 2.41 -11.51
C LEU A 78 0.89 2.45 -11.33
N ALA A 79 1.40 2.50 -10.12
CA ALA A 79 2.84 2.43 -9.89
C ALA A 79 3.35 1.00 -10.06
N LEU A 80 4.37 0.83 -10.90
CA LEU A 80 5.05 -0.46 -11.05
C LEU A 80 5.88 -0.72 -9.79
N HIS A 81 5.67 -1.87 -9.15
CA HIS A 81 6.36 -2.15 -7.89
C HIS A 81 6.74 -3.62 -7.74
N SER A 82 7.80 -3.84 -6.99
CA SER A 82 8.33 -5.16 -6.64
C SER A 82 8.93 -5.13 -5.24
N ILE A 83 9.04 -6.31 -4.64
CA ILE A 83 9.59 -6.48 -3.29
C ILE A 83 10.55 -7.65 -3.33
N ALA A 84 11.71 -7.51 -2.66
CA ALA A 84 12.67 -8.59 -2.53
C ALA A 84 13.29 -8.61 -1.13
N ILE A 85 13.66 -9.78 -0.66
CA ILE A 85 14.45 -9.96 0.57
C ILE A 85 15.87 -10.40 0.22
N LEU A 86 16.79 -10.15 1.15
CA LEU A 86 18.15 -10.67 1.05
C LEU A 86 18.15 -12.19 1.26
N PRO A 87 19.16 -12.91 0.72
CA PRO A 87 19.32 -14.34 0.98
C PRO A 87 19.29 -14.64 2.48
N ALA A 88 18.60 -15.74 2.86
CA ALA A 88 18.36 -16.14 4.24
C ALA A 88 17.60 -15.11 5.11
N GLY A 89 17.03 -14.07 4.50
CA GLY A 89 16.21 -13.08 5.18
C GLY A 89 14.74 -13.49 5.26
N HIS A 90 13.95 -12.62 5.86
CA HIS A 90 12.50 -12.76 5.92
C HIS A 90 11.85 -11.38 5.98
N MET A 91 10.56 -11.34 5.68
CA MET A 91 9.74 -10.14 5.86
C MET A 91 8.29 -10.54 6.10
N HIS A 92 7.65 -9.88 7.06
CA HIS A 92 6.21 -9.94 7.25
C HIS A 92 5.64 -8.54 7.15
N SER A 93 4.49 -8.42 6.49
CA SER A 93 3.80 -7.15 6.35
C SER A 93 2.29 -7.31 6.35
N GLU A 94 1.61 -6.23 6.71
CA GLU A 94 0.16 -6.09 6.61
C GLU A 94 -0.13 -5.01 5.58
N THR A 95 -0.90 -5.35 4.54
CA THR A 95 -1.19 -4.45 3.43
C THR A 95 -2.70 -4.30 3.25
N TYR A 96 -3.13 -3.05 3.10
CA TYR A 96 -4.48 -2.73 2.63
C TYR A 96 -4.44 -2.34 1.17
N VAL A 97 -5.27 -3.00 0.36
CA VAL A 97 -5.44 -2.71 -1.06
C VAL A 97 -6.85 -2.16 -1.28
N PHE A 98 -6.97 -1.03 -1.94
CA PHE A 98 -8.25 -0.34 -2.09
C PHE A 98 -8.24 0.62 -3.28
N HIS A 99 -9.44 0.87 -3.82
CA HIS A 99 -9.62 1.98 -4.76
C HIS A 99 -9.68 3.30 -4.00
N LEU A 100 -9.06 4.34 -4.54
CA LEU A 100 -9.11 5.67 -3.91
C LEU A 100 -10.53 6.22 -3.86
N ASP A 101 -11.38 5.88 -4.83
CA ASP A 101 -12.79 6.28 -4.84
C ASP A 101 -13.58 5.73 -3.65
N PHE A 102 -13.16 4.61 -3.08
CA PHE A 102 -13.76 4.02 -1.89
C PHE A 102 -13.76 4.98 -0.70
N LEU A 103 -12.73 5.78 -0.58
CA LEU A 103 -12.54 6.67 0.56
C LEU A 103 -13.46 7.91 0.53
N GLY A 104 -14.25 8.08 -0.53
CA GLY A 104 -15.26 9.15 -0.62
C GLY A 104 -16.68 8.71 -0.26
N ALA A 105 -16.88 7.42 0.05
CA ALA A 105 -18.23 6.84 0.11
C ALA A 105 -18.88 6.84 1.49
N SER A 106 -18.16 7.10 2.59
CA SER A 106 -18.74 7.11 3.92
C SER A 106 -18.17 8.21 4.81
N SER A 107 -18.99 8.67 5.78
CA SER A 107 -18.58 9.69 6.76
C SER A 107 -17.50 9.21 7.72
N ALA A 108 -17.33 7.89 7.89
CA ALA A 108 -16.26 7.32 8.70
C ALA A 108 -14.87 7.54 8.07
N ASP A 109 -14.83 7.89 6.78
CA ASP A 109 -13.60 8.05 6.01
C ASP A 109 -13.09 9.48 5.97
N ILE A 110 -13.64 10.40 6.77
CA ILE A 110 -13.24 11.82 6.77
C ILE A 110 -11.74 11.98 6.99
N CYS A 111 -11.16 11.20 7.91
CA CYS A 111 -9.72 11.23 8.15
C CYS A 111 -8.93 10.72 6.93
N ALA A 112 -9.39 9.64 6.32
CA ALA A 112 -8.78 9.08 5.12
C ALA A 112 -8.89 10.04 3.93
N MET A 113 -10.05 10.69 3.74
CA MET A 113 -10.25 11.70 2.70
C MET A 113 -9.31 12.89 2.85
N ARG A 114 -9.09 13.34 4.06
CA ARG A 114 -8.21 14.48 4.34
C ARG A 114 -6.78 14.25 3.86
N TYR A 115 -6.30 13.01 3.95
CA TYR A 115 -4.92 12.66 3.61
C TYR A 115 -4.77 12.05 2.21
N LEU A 116 -5.79 11.33 1.74
CA LEU A 116 -5.72 10.59 0.47
C LEU A 116 -6.35 11.34 -0.70
N MET A 117 -7.32 12.21 -0.49
CA MET A 117 -7.92 12.97 -1.60
C MET A 117 -6.92 13.83 -2.38
N PRO A 118 -5.97 14.53 -1.74
CA PRO A 118 -4.92 15.22 -2.49
C PRO A 118 -4.09 14.29 -3.36
N LEU A 119 -3.85 13.06 -2.90
CA LEU A 119 -3.12 12.05 -3.66
C LEU A 119 -3.94 11.55 -4.85
N ALA A 120 -5.24 11.30 -4.64
CA ALA A 120 -6.16 10.89 -5.70
C ALA A 120 -6.25 11.95 -6.80
N LYS A 121 -6.18 13.21 -6.45
CA LYS A 121 -6.19 14.34 -7.40
C LYS A 121 -4.80 14.68 -7.96
N GLN A 122 -3.78 13.88 -7.64
CA GLN A 122 -2.39 14.12 -8.04
C GLN A 122 -1.85 15.49 -7.62
N GLN A 123 -2.38 16.08 -6.58
CA GLN A 123 -1.93 17.37 -6.05
C GLN A 123 -0.68 17.25 -5.19
N LEU A 124 -0.48 16.05 -4.60
CA LEU A 124 0.69 15.72 -3.81
C LEU A 124 1.31 14.44 -4.34
N ILE A 125 2.63 14.43 -4.46
CA ILE A 125 3.38 13.21 -4.72
C ILE A 125 3.59 12.54 -3.36
N PRO A 126 3.02 11.33 -3.12
CA PRO A 126 3.20 10.69 -1.83
C PRO A 126 4.66 10.29 -1.63
N PRO A 127 5.17 10.35 -0.40
CA PRO A 127 6.37 9.60 -0.08
C PRO A 127 6.00 8.12 -0.12
N PHE A 128 6.66 7.36 -0.96
CA PHE A 128 6.44 5.90 -1.01
C PHE A 128 6.88 5.22 0.29
N HIS A 129 7.95 5.70 0.90
CA HIS A 129 8.54 5.16 2.12
C HIS A 129 8.42 6.16 3.27
N ILE A 130 7.70 5.78 4.32
CA ILE A 130 7.43 6.64 5.47
C ILE A 130 8.04 6.01 6.71
N VAL A 131 9.18 6.55 7.14
CA VAL A 131 9.88 6.14 8.37
C VAL A 131 9.36 6.92 9.58
N LYS A 132 9.65 6.44 10.78
CA LYS A 132 9.17 7.04 12.05
C LYS A 132 9.51 8.52 12.20
N GLU A 133 10.64 8.94 11.67
CA GLU A 133 11.12 10.32 11.71
C GLU A 133 10.49 11.21 10.64
N HIS A 134 9.78 10.63 9.69
CA HIS A 134 9.12 11.39 8.64
C HIS A 134 7.97 12.24 9.21
N PRO A 135 7.87 13.53 8.83
CA PRO A 135 6.80 14.41 9.34
C PRO A 135 5.38 13.88 9.13
N VAL A 136 5.17 13.06 8.10
CA VAL A 136 3.88 12.47 7.74
C VAL A 136 3.58 11.19 8.57
N TYR A 137 4.53 10.67 9.32
CA TYR A 137 4.35 9.39 10.03
C TYR A 137 3.13 9.35 10.96
N PRO A 138 2.84 10.38 11.78
CA PRO A 138 1.63 10.38 12.60
C PRO A 138 0.34 10.25 11.77
N ASP A 139 0.30 10.89 10.61
CA ASP A 139 -0.84 10.83 9.69
C ASP A 139 -0.96 9.44 9.05
N ALA A 140 0.16 8.84 8.68
CA ALA A 140 0.21 7.49 8.15
C ALA A 140 -0.30 6.47 9.18
N LEU A 141 0.12 6.60 10.43
CA LEU A 141 -0.35 5.74 11.52
C LEU A 141 -1.85 5.90 11.74
N ALA A 142 -2.36 7.12 11.77
CA ALA A 142 -3.79 7.39 11.93
C ALA A 142 -4.60 6.78 10.78
N LEU A 143 -4.12 6.90 9.56
CA LEU A 143 -4.74 6.28 8.38
C LEU A 143 -4.76 4.76 8.51
N PHE A 144 -3.64 4.15 8.87
CA PHE A 144 -3.54 2.69 9.01
C PHE A 144 -4.52 2.16 10.05
N LEU A 145 -4.62 2.82 11.20
CA LEU A 145 -5.57 2.46 12.25
C LEU A 145 -7.02 2.63 11.80
N SER A 146 -7.31 3.64 11.00
CA SER A 146 -8.64 3.82 10.41
C SER A 146 -9.00 2.68 9.46
N LEU A 147 -8.04 2.24 8.65
CA LEU A 147 -8.25 1.11 7.72
C LEU A 147 -8.47 -0.20 8.47
N ILE A 148 -7.77 -0.44 9.56
CA ILE A 148 -8.03 -1.58 10.44
C ILE A 148 -9.47 -1.55 10.96
N HIS A 149 -9.92 -0.40 11.43
CA HIS A 149 -11.26 -0.24 11.98
C HIS A 149 -12.36 -0.47 10.93
N ILE A 150 -12.14 -0.03 9.72
CA ILE A 150 -13.08 -0.21 8.60
C ILE A 150 -13.11 -1.68 8.16
N SER A 151 -11.94 -2.34 8.06
CA SER A 151 -11.81 -3.71 7.53
C SER A 151 -12.21 -4.79 8.53
N GLU A 152 -12.10 -4.51 9.82
CA GLU A 152 -12.46 -5.43 10.91
C GLU A 152 -13.64 -4.85 11.70
N PRO A 153 -14.88 -5.02 11.18
CA PRO A 153 -16.04 -4.60 11.96
C PRO A 153 -16.03 -5.34 13.29
N THR A 154 -16.28 -4.60 14.36
CA THR A 154 -16.28 -5.08 15.75
C THR A 154 -16.92 -6.46 15.83
N ARG A 155 -16.14 -7.49 16.16
CA ARG A 155 -16.72 -8.79 16.50
C ARG A 155 -17.54 -8.58 17.76
N ARG A 156 -18.84 -8.60 17.62
CA ARG A 156 -19.70 -8.75 18.80
C ARG A 156 -19.44 -10.14 19.37
N SER A 157 -18.77 -10.14 20.50
CA SER A 157 -18.69 -11.36 21.29
C SER A 157 -20.10 -11.84 21.68
#